data_918f211dfcc3045b755bc3e91188b19f
#
_entry.id   918f211dfcc3045b755bc3e91188b19f
#
_cell.length_a   1.000
_cell.length_b   1.000
_cell.length_c   1.000
_cell.angle_alpha   90.00
_cell.angle_beta   90.00
_cell.angle_gamma   90.00
#
_symmetry.space_group_name_H-M   'P 1'
#
loop_
_entity.id
_entity.type
_entity.pdbx_description
1 polymer ?
#
loop_
_entity_poly.entity_id
_entity_poly.type
_entity_poly.pdbx_seq_one_letter_code
_entity_poly.pdbx_strand_id
1 'polypeptide(L)'
;MAGKEAVLPVSEDVRHWFASPRAAVGFLLHAASLDLERVGPRRSLNMPGLSATVADEIAALRRFGGEAAVRLIRRESDPIIERIISGWPRDFNVRRAQELGFVADTSFDEIVRAHIEDEMDGTGE
;
A
#
# COMPACT_ATOMS: atom_id res chain seq x y z
N MET A 1 -11.00 -6.37 7.67
CA MET A 1 -12.09 -6.01 8.62
C MET A 1 -12.87 -7.24 9.10
N ALA A 2 -12.17 -8.35 9.31
CA ALA A 2 -12.76 -9.65 9.66
C ALA A 2 -13.16 -9.79 11.16
N GLY A 3 -13.11 -8.71 11.96
CA GLY A 3 -13.43 -8.73 13.39
C GLY A 3 -12.42 -9.49 14.26
N LYS A 4 -11.22 -9.76 13.76
CA LYS A 4 -10.16 -10.46 14.49
C LYS A 4 -9.14 -9.49 15.04
N GLU A 5 -8.54 -9.85 16.19
CA GLU A 5 -7.41 -9.11 16.76
C GLU A 5 -6.21 -9.15 15.79
N ALA A 6 -5.54 -8.01 15.65
CA ALA A 6 -4.31 -7.86 14.89
C ALA A 6 -3.20 -7.30 15.79
N VAL A 7 -2.02 -7.91 15.73
CA VAL A 7 -0.85 -7.44 16.47
C VAL A 7 -0.09 -6.44 15.62
N LEU A 8 0.20 -5.25 16.19
CA LEU A 8 1.07 -4.25 15.61
C LEU A 8 2.45 -4.35 16.26
N PRO A 9 3.45 -4.91 15.56
CA PRO A 9 4.78 -5.18 16.14
C PRO A 9 5.77 -4.03 16.00
N VAL A 10 5.37 -2.93 15.36
CA VAL A 10 6.22 -1.77 15.07
C VAL A 10 5.55 -0.48 15.53
N SER A 11 6.34 0.60 15.63
CA SER A 11 5.84 1.94 15.95
C SER A 11 4.89 2.47 14.87
N GLU A 12 3.92 3.29 15.27
CA GLU A 12 3.03 3.99 14.36
C GLU A 12 3.74 5.03 13.46
N ASP A 13 4.95 5.44 13.83
CA ASP A 13 5.77 6.37 13.05
C ASP A 13 6.48 5.72 11.86
N VAL A 14 6.47 4.39 11.78
CA VAL A 14 7.12 3.66 10.70
C VAL A 14 6.44 4.01 9.37
N ARG A 15 7.26 4.37 8.39
CA ARG A 15 6.83 4.75 7.05
C ARG A 15 7.20 3.67 6.04
N HIS A 16 6.26 3.33 5.18
CA HIS A 16 6.43 2.35 4.11
C HIS A 16 5.97 2.89 2.76
N TRP A 17 6.34 2.17 1.72
CA TRP A 17 5.88 2.35 0.35
C TRP A 17 4.78 1.36 0.03
N PHE A 18 3.61 1.85 -0.40
CA PHE A 18 2.41 1.04 -0.63
C PHE A 18 1.90 1.15 -2.05
N ALA A 19 1.29 0.08 -2.51
CA ALA A 19 0.39 0.07 -3.66
C ALA A 19 -0.75 -0.91 -3.39
N SER A 20 -1.97 -0.56 -3.79
CA SER A 20 -3.08 -1.51 -3.74
C SER A 20 -2.86 -2.66 -4.74
N PRO A 21 -3.45 -3.84 -4.52
CA PRO A 21 -3.45 -4.89 -5.54
C PRO A 21 -4.02 -4.42 -6.88
N ARG A 22 -5.04 -3.58 -6.85
CA ARG A 22 -5.62 -2.95 -8.05
C ARG A 22 -4.59 -2.11 -8.80
N ALA A 23 -3.81 -1.27 -8.11
CA ALA A 23 -2.72 -0.50 -8.70
C ALA A 23 -1.63 -1.40 -9.29
N ALA A 24 -1.24 -2.46 -8.56
CA ALA A 24 -0.25 -3.43 -9.03
C ALA A 24 -0.68 -4.14 -10.32
N VAL A 25 -1.93 -4.55 -10.43
CA VAL A 25 -2.52 -5.10 -11.67
C VAL A 25 -2.48 -4.04 -12.78
N GLY A 26 -2.82 -2.79 -12.45
CA GLY A 26 -2.73 -1.67 -13.38
C GLY A 26 -1.31 -1.46 -13.93
N PHE A 27 -0.28 -1.60 -13.11
CA PHE A 27 1.11 -1.53 -13.55
C PHE A 27 1.45 -2.61 -14.58
N LEU A 28 1.02 -3.85 -14.35
CA LEU A 28 1.25 -4.97 -15.28
C LEU A 28 0.54 -4.75 -16.62
N LEU A 29 -0.72 -4.34 -16.59
CA LEU A 29 -1.50 -4.07 -17.80
C LEU A 29 -0.92 -2.90 -18.60
N HIS A 30 -0.52 -1.82 -17.91
CA HIS A 30 0.10 -0.67 -18.56
C HIS A 30 1.45 -1.01 -19.17
N ALA A 31 2.27 -1.77 -18.46
CA ALA A 31 3.57 -2.25 -18.96
C ALA A 31 3.41 -3.10 -20.22
N ALA A 32 2.39 -3.96 -20.29
CA ALA A 32 2.10 -4.80 -21.45
C ALA A 32 1.71 -3.98 -22.70
N SER A 33 1.09 -2.81 -22.51
CA SER A 33 0.66 -1.91 -23.59
C SER A 33 1.69 -0.85 -23.95
N LEU A 34 2.77 -0.73 -23.17
CA LEU A 34 3.76 0.34 -23.32
C LEU A 34 4.68 0.09 -24.51
N ASP A 35 4.92 1.15 -25.28
CA ASP A 35 5.93 1.12 -26.34
C ASP A 35 7.33 1.03 -25.72
N LEU A 36 8.04 -0.06 -26.05
CA LEU A 36 9.37 -0.34 -25.52
C LEU A 36 10.43 0.69 -25.94
N GLU A 37 10.22 1.38 -27.06
CA GLU A 37 11.12 2.46 -27.49
C GLU A 37 11.07 3.65 -26.50
N ARG A 38 9.90 3.94 -25.93
CA ARG A 38 9.74 4.95 -24.90
C ARG A 38 10.47 4.60 -23.60
N VAL A 39 10.54 3.30 -23.28
CA VAL A 39 11.26 2.80 -22.10
C VAL A 39 12.77 2.94 -22.27
N GLY A 40 13.27 2.80 -23.50
CA GLY A 40 14.70 2.86 -23.82
C GLY A 40 15.46 1.61 -23.33
N PRO A 41 16.79 1.70 -23.20
CA PRO A 41 17.62 0.54 -22.86
C PRO A 41 17.47 0.07 -21.40
N ARG A 42 17.08 0.96 -20.50
CA ARG A 42 16.82 0.62 -19.09
C ARG A 42 15.42 0.05 -18.93
N ARG A 43 15.32 -1.26 -18.77
CA ARG A 43 14.04 -1.98 -18.66
C ARG A 43 13.53 -2.14 -17.24
N SER A 44 14.31 -1.74 -16.24
CA SER A 44 13.92 -1.75 -14.85
C SER A 44 13.37 -0.38 -14.43
N LEU A 45 12.19 -0.37 -13.82
CA LEU A 45 11.50 0.82 -13.35
C LEU A 45 11.05 0.62 -11.90
N ASN A 46 11.26 1.63 -11.06
CA ASN A 46 10.59 1.72 -9.79
C ASN A 46 9.15 2.18 -10.03
N MET A 47 8.18 1.41 -9.59
CA MET A 47 6.77 1.77 -9.75
C MET A 47 6.34 2.86 -8.78
N PRO A 48 5.42 3.74 -9.19
CA PRO A 48 4.85 4.71 -8.28
C PRO A 48 4.07 4.02 -7.16
N GLY A 49 3.93 4.68 -6.04
CA GLY A 49 3.24 4.18 -4.87
C GLY A 49 2.89 5.31 -3.92
N LEU A 50 2.41 4.93 -2.76
CA LEU A 50 2.08 5.84 -1.68
C LEU A 50 3.06 5.66 -0.53
N SER A 51 3.74 6.76 -0.13
CA SER A 51 4.50 6.78 1.11
C SER A 51 3.57 7.15 2.27
N ALA A 52 3.35 6.23 3.20
CA ALA A 52 2.46 6.42 4.33
C ALA A 52 3.01 5.80 5.61
N THR A 53 2.62 6.34 6.75
CA THR A 53 2.96 5.80 8.06
C THR A 53 1.93 4.78 8.52
N VAL A 54 2.28 3.97 9.52
CA VAL A 54 1.32 3.09 10.20
C VAL A 54 0.19 3.90 10.82
N ALA A 55 0.46 5.10 11.33
CA ALA A 55 -0.57 6.00 11.84
C ALA A 55 -1.58 6.39 10.74
N ASP A 56 -1.13 6.62 9.50
CA ASP A 56 -2.02 6.88 8.37
C ASP A 56 -2.90 5.68 8.04
N GLU A 57 -2.36 4.45 8.12
CA GLU A 57 -3.13 3.21 7.95
C GLU A 57 -4.23 3.08 9.00
N ILE A 58 -3.89 3.32 10.28
CA ILE A 58 -4.85 3.26 11.39
C ILE A 58 -5.92 4.34 11.24
N ALA A 59 -5.56 5.54 10.80
CA ALA A 59 -6.51 6.61 10.53
C ALA A 59 -7.49 6.23 9.42
N ALA A 60 -7.01 5.61 8.34
CA ALA A 60 -7.87 5.09 7.27
C ALA A 60 -8.78 3.98 7.79
N LEU A 61 -8.25 3.02 8.56
CA LEU A 61 -9.07 1.97 9.19
C LEU A 61 -10.18 2.55 10.06
N ARG A 62 -9.90 3.62 10.80
CA ARG A 62 -10.89 4.31 11.63
C ARG A 62 -12.01 4.92 10.80
N ARG A 63 -11.69 5.53 9.65
CA ARG A 63 -12.69 6.13 8.75
C ARG A 63 -13.63 5.09 8.14
N PHE A 64 -13.14 3.91 7.78
CA PHE A 64 -13.93 2.87 7.13
C PHE A 64 -14.52 1.84 8.08
N GLY A 65 -13.81 1.49 9.16
CA GLY A 65 -14.19 0.44 10.11
C GLY A 65 -14.62 0.95 11.48
N GLY A 66 -14.48 2.25 11.75
CA GLY A 66 -14.81 2.88 13.02
C GLY A 66 -13.86 2.50 14.17
N GLU A 67 -14.16 3.02 15.37
CA GLU A 67 -13.36 2.77 16.58
C GLU A 67 -13.35 1.27 16.98
N ALA A 68 -14.41 0.54 16.68
CA ALA A 68 -14.48 -0.90 16.98
C ALA A 68 -13.38 -1.69 16.24
N ALA A 69 -13.10 -1.33 14.98
CA ALA A 69 -12.02 -1.94 14.21
C ALA A 69 -10.64 -1.57 14.76
N VAL A 70 -10.45 -0.31 15.15
CA VAL A 70 -9.18 0.17 15.72
C VAL A 70 -8.86 -0.50 17.07
N ARG A 71 -9.86 -0.78 17.88
CA ARG A 71 -9.69 -1.47 19.17
C ARG A 71 -9.17 -2.91 19.04
N LEU A 72 -9.30 -3.50 17.87
CA LEU A 72 -8.76 -4.84 17.58
C LEU A 72 -7.24 -4.82 17.34
N ILE A 73 -6.62 -3.66 17.25
CA ILE A 73 -5.17 -3.52 17.11
C ILE A 73 -4.53 -3.59 18.50
N ARG A 74 -3.73 -4.64 18.72
CA ARG A 74 -2.92 -4.80 19.93
C ARG A 74 -1.48 -4.42 19.63
N ARG A 75 -0.98 -3.39 20.30
CA ARG A 75 0.41 -2.93 20.17
C ARG A 75 1.31 -3.81 21.00
N GLU A 76 2.21 -4.50 20.32
CA GLU A 76 3.21 -5.37 20.94
C GLU A 76 4.49 -5.31 20.13
N SER A 77 5.43 -4.48 20.56
CA SER A 77 6.71 -4.27 19.89
C SER A 77 7.51 -5.57 19.80
N ASP A 78 8.04 -5.84 18.61
CA ASP A 78 8.94 -6.95 18.35
C ASP A 78 10.26 -6.42 17.78
N PRO A 79 11.37 -6.44 18.56
CA PRO A 79 12.66 -5.88 18.12
C PRO A 79 13.22 -6.54 16.86
N ILE A 80 12.90 -7.80 16.60
CA ILE A 80 13.34 -8.52 15.40
C ILE A 80 12.61 -7.96 14.18
N ILE A 81 11.29 -7.83 14.27
CA ILE A 81 10.46 -7.26 13.20
C ILE A 81 10.82 -5.79 12.96
N GLU A 82 10.99 -5.01 14.01
CA GLU A 82 11.41 -3.60 13.90
C GLU A 82 12.73 -3.47 13.14
N ARG A 83 13.70 -4.33 13.42
CA ARG A 83 14.99 -4.35 12.72
C ARG A 83 14.84 -4.69 11.24
N ILE A 84 14.04 -5.67 10.90
CA ILE A 84 13.76 -6.06 9.50
C ILE A 84 13.10 -4.91 8.76
N ILE A 85 12.05 -4.36 9.34
CA ILE A 85 11.25 -3.28 8.73
C ILE A 85 12.06 -1.98 8.57
N SER A 86 13.00 -1.69 9.49
CA SER A 86 13.85 -0.51 9.40
C SER A 86 14.72 -0.46 8.12
N GLY A 87 14.97 -1.60 7.52
CA GLY A 87 15.71 -1.73 6.25
C GLY A 87 14.81 -1.60 5.00
N TRP A 88 13.50 -1.53 5.14
CA TRP A 88 12.59 -1.41 4.01
C TRP A 88 12.55 0.01 3.44
N PRO A 89 12.37 0.15 2.13
CA PRO A 89 12.24 1.46 1.51
C PRO A 89 11.04 2.23 2.05
N ARG A 90 11.25 3.53 2.26
CA ARG A 90 10.20 4.47 2.72
C ARG A 90 9.65 5.32 1.59
N ASP A 91 10.47 5.49 0.55
CA ASP A 91 10.18 6.31 -0.61
C ASP A 91 11.05 5.88 -1.79
N PHE A 92 10.57 6.15 -3.00
CA PHE A 92 11.30 5.88 -4.24
C PHE A 92 11.24 7.09 -5.17
N ASN A 93 12.29 7.31 -5.92
CA ASN A 93 12.22 8.21 -7.07
C ASN A 93 11.53 7.48 -8.23
N VAL A 94 10.30 7.85 -8.48
CA VAL A 94 9.42 7.20 -9.48
C VAL A 94 9.11 8.08 -10.69
N ARG A 95 9.83 9.19 -10.83
CA ARG A 95 9.59 10.18 -11.88
C ARG A 95 9.51 9.56 -13.27
N ARG A 96 10.43 8.66 -13.59
CA ARG A 96 10.48 7.99 -14.89
C ARG A 96 9.24 7.14 -15.15
N ALA A 97 8.76 6.39 -14.16
CA ALA A 97 7.54 5.60 -14.28
C ALA A 97 6.30 6.52 -14.46
N GLN A 98 6.24 7.62 -13.74
CA GLN A 98 5.16 8.61 -13.88
C GLN A 98 5.15 9.25 -15.27
N GLU A 99 6.30 9.61 -15.81
CA GLU A 99 6.45 10.14 -17.17
C GLU A 99 6.02 9.12 -18.25
N LEU A 100 6.15 7.83 -17.96
CA LEU A 100 5.68 6.73 -18.81
C LEU A 100 4.20 6.39 -18.61
N GLY A 101 3.48 7.10 -17.75
CA GLY A 101 2.04 6.97 -17.54
C GLY A 101 1.60 5.96 -16.50
N PHE A 102 2.51 5.41 -15.69
CA PHE A 102 2.14 4.58 -14.55
C PHE A 102 1.46 5.41 -13.46
N VAL A 103 0.37 4.90 -12.92
CA VAL A 103 -0.46 5.58 -11.92
C VAL A 103 -0.58 4.73 -10.67
N ALA A 104 -0.43 5.35 -9.50
CA ALA A 104 -0.58 4.72 -8.20
C ALA A 104 -1.74 5.34 -7.41
N ASP A 105 -2.06 4.69 -6.28
CA ASP A 105 -2.97 5.25 -5.28
C ASP A 105 -2.43 6.58 -4.74
N THR A 106 -3.31 7.54 -4.48
CA THR A 106 -2.94 8.88 -3.99
C THR A 106 -3.16 9.06 -2.49
N SER A 107 -3.88 8.12 -1.86
CA SER A 107 -4.13 8.12 -0.42
C SER A 107 -4.31 6.69 0.11
N PHE A 108 -4.10 6.49 1.40
CA PHE A 108 -4.37 5.19 2.02
C PHE A 108 -5.86 4.85 2.02
N ASP A 109 -6.73 5.85 2.02
CA ASP A 109 -8.18 5.68 1.87
C ASP A 109 -8.56 5.03 0.53
N GLU A 110 -7.87 5.38 -0.55
CA GLU A 110 -8.08 4.71 -1.85
C GLU A 110 -7.70 3.23 -1.80
N ILE A 111 -6.60 2.89 -1.12
CA ILE A 111 -6.16 1.50 -0.93
C ILE A 111 -7.21 0.71 -0.14
N VAL A 112 -7.71 1.26 0.96
CA VAL A 112 -8.76 0.61 1.76
C VAL A 112 -10.06 0.46 0.98
N ARG A 113 -10.46 1.48 0.24
CA ARG A 113 -11.67 1.44 -0.60
C ARG A 113 -11.55 0.36 -1.67
N ALA A 114 -10.42 0.30 -2.37
CA ALA A 114 -10.16 -0.75 -3.37
C ALA A 114 -10.27 -2.15 -2.76
N HIS A 115 -9.72 -2.36 -1.56
CA HIS A 115 -9.85 -3.63 -0.84
C HIS A 115 -11.30 -3.98 -0.52
N ILE A 116 -12.08 -3.01 -0.04
CA ILE A 116 -13.51 -3.23 0.28
C ILE A 116 -14.27 -3.63 -0.99
N GLU A 117 -14.09 -2.89 -2.07
CA GLU A 117 -14.79 -3.13 -3.34
C GLU A 117 -14.39 -4.46 -4.00
N ASP A 118 -13.08 -4.78 -3.99
CA ASP A 118 -12.58 -5.94 -4.73
C ASP A 118 -12.65 -7.25 -3.92
N GLU A 119 -12.56 -7.18 -2.59
CA GLU A 119 -12.39 -8.37 -1.74
C GLU A 119 -13.56 -8.59 -0.76
N MET A 120 -14.31 -7.54 -0.41
CA MET A 120 -15.36 -7.64 0.60
C MET A 120 -16.77 -7.63 -0.01
N ASP A 121 -17.03 -6.90 -1.08
CA ASP A 121 -18.34 -6.86 -1.72
C ASP A 121 -18.68 -8.15 -2.49
N GLY A 122 -17.69 -9.03 -2.74
CA GLY A 122 -17.87 -10.37 -3.31
C GLY A 122 -18.25 -11.45 -2.29
N THR A 123 -18.30 -11.15 -1.00
CA THR A 123 -18.66 -12.12 0.07
C THR A 123 -20.07 -11.91 0.62
N GLY A 124 -20.93 -11.23 -0.13
CA GLY A 124 -22.35 -11.05 0.18
C GLY A 124 -23.20 -12.25 -0.22
N GLU A 125 -22.92 -13.42 0.35
CA GLU A 125 -23.88 -14.54 0.50
C GLU A 125 -23.78 -15.10 1.88
#